data_86c30f40d1fad6c0354d31348423d10f
#
_entry.id   86c30f40d1fad6c0354d31348423d10f
#
_cell.length_a   1.000
_cell.length_b   1.000
_cell.length_c   1.000
_cell.angle_alpha   90.00
_cell.angle_beta   90.00
_cell.angle_gamma   90.00
#
_symmetry.space_group_name_H-M   'P 1'
#
loop_
_entity.id
_entity.type
_entity.pdbx_description
1 polymer ?
#
loop_
_entity_poly.entity_id
_entity_poly.type
_entity_poly.pdbx_seq_one_letter_code
_entity_poly.pdbx_strand_id
1 'polypeptide(L)'
;MDKTLIIQPESGLQYDWMAIANNPSGNHLPQMDIVAYKALYTNKIAQARACGQEPVLVSLPIMDEDRYFAFITRGMTMQQRKNVLYWLGGKTERLRNIHALYNLSLFRLAATQCVHIIDITSPMLECTRYEQLLETDGITLSKTGQALVDDELATLLSRLRLLAS
;
A
#
# COMPACT_ATOMS: atom_id res chain seq x y z
N MET A 1 20.78 17.57 -13.84
CA MET A 1 19.51 16.87 -14.06
C MET A 1 19.30 15.88 -12.92
N ASP A 2 18.17 15.96 -12.27
CA ASP A 2 17.81 14.99 -11.24
C ASP A 2 17.49 13.65 -11.91
N LYS A 3 18.32 12.64 -11.65
CA LYS A 3 18.16 11.30 -12.23
C LYS A 3 17.33 10.37 -11.34
N THR A 4 16.78 10.89 -10.24
CA THR A 4 16.00 10.09 -9.30
C THR A 4 14.58 9.88 -9.83
N LEU A 5 14.14 8.62 -9.88
CA LEU A 5 12.74 8.25 -10.15
C LEU A 5 12.10 7.73 -8.86
N ILE A 6 11.08 8.44 -8.40
CA ILE A 6 10.30 8.02 -7.24
C ILE A 6 9.19 7.08 -7.71
N ILE A 7 9.17 5.87 -7.14
CA ILE A 7 8.15 4.86 -7.41
C ILE A 7 7.25 4.77 -6.18
N GLN A 8 6.00 5.22 -6.32
CA GLN A 8 4.97 5.10 -5.29
C GLN A 8 4.06 3.92 -5.63
N PRO A 9 4.22 2.79 -4.93
CA PRO A 9 3.39 1.62 -5.18
C PRO A 9 1.94 1.83 -4.77
N GLU A 10 1.05 1.13 -5.45
CA GLU A 10 -0.35 1.01 -5.04
C GLU A 10 -0.53 -0.18 -4.09
N SER A 11 -1.62 -0.15 -3.30
CA SER A 11 -1.97 -1.28 -2.44
C SER A 11 -2.28 -2.52 -3.27
N GLY A 12 -1.89 -3.68 -2.76
CA GLY A 12 -2.23 -4.98 -3.33
C GLY A 12 -3.64 -5.49 -2.96
N LEU A 13 -4.41 -4.71 -2.20
CA LEU A 13 -5.77 -5.07 -1.79
C LEU A 13 -6.77 -4.89 -2.95
N GLN A 14 -6.65 -5.72 -3.99
CA GLN A 14 -7.47 -5.66 -5.19
C GLN A 14 -8.20 -7.00 -5.39
N TYR A 15 -9.18 -7.26 -4.51
CA TYR A 15 -10.05 -8.43 -4.59
C TYR A 15 -11.38 -8.08 -5.25
N ASP A 16 -12.03 -9.07 -5.85
CA ASP A 16 -13.44 -8.98 -6.24
C ASP A 16 -14.31 -9.23 -5.00
N TRP A 17 -14.60 -8.15 -4.28
CA TRP A 17 -15.36 -8.22 -3.03
C TRP A 17 -16.79 -8.74 -3.22
N MET A 18 -17.41 -8.47 -4.37
CA MET A 18 -18.75 -8.97 -4.65
C MET A 18 -18.72 -10.49 -4.92
N ALA A 19 -17.71 -11.00 -5.58
CA ALA A 19 -17.53 -12.45 -5.75
C ALA A 19 -17.35 -13.14 -4.38
N ILE A 20 -16.57 -12.57 -3.49
CA ILE A 20 -16.41 -13.06 -2.11
C ILE A 20 -17.73 -13.01 -1.35
N ALA A 21 -18.48 -11.92 -1.48
CA ALA A 21 -19.76 -11.73 -0.83
C ALA A 21 -20.80 -12.79 -1.25
N ASN A 22 -20.76 -13.22 -2.51
CA ASN A 22 -21.67 -14.21 -3.07
C ASN A 22 -21.22 -15.67 -2.87
N ASN A 23 -19.91 -15.88 -2.68
CA ASN A 23 -19.33 -17.22 -2.48
C ASN A 23 -18.10 -17.16 -1.57
N PRO A 24 -18.27 -17.00 -0.25
CA PRO A 24 -17.15 -16.83 0.68
C PRO A 24 -16.26 -18.05 0.83
N SER A 25 -16.73 -19.24 0.43
CA SER A 25 -15.96 -20.48 0.47
C SER A 25 -15.20 -20.77 -0.84
N GLY A 26 -15.40 -19.92 -1.85
CA GLY A 26 -14.67 -20.02 -3.11
C GLY A 26 -13.21 -19.61 -2.96
N ASN A 27 -12.39 -20.02 -3.92
CA ASN A 27 -10.99 -19.61 -4.01
C ASN A 27 -10.92 -18.23 -4.69
N HIS A 28 -10.89 -17.18 -3.88
CA HIS A 28 -10.83 -15.79 -4.35
C HIS A 28 -9.40 -15.29 -4.27
N LEU A 29 -8.71 -15.32 -5.40
CA LEU A 29 -7.37 -14.77 -5.53
C LEU A 29 -7.44 -13.25 -5.75
N PRO A 30 -6.48 -12.48 -5.21
CA PRO A 30 -6.36 -11.07 -5.57
C PRO A 30 -6.02 -10.94 -7.06
N GLN A 31 -6.32 -9.80 -7.66
CA GLN A 31 -5.90 -9.51 -9.04
C GLN A 31 -4.38 -9.59 -9.19
N MET A 32 -3.67 -9.29 -8.14
CA MET A 32 -2.21 -9.34 -8.10
C MET A 32 -1.76 -9.98 -6.80
N ASP A 33 -1.24 -11.19 -6.87
CA ASP A 33 -0.62 -11.85 -5.72
C ASP A 33 0.75 -11.24 -5.38
N ILE A 34 1.34 -11.67 -4.27
CA ILE A 34 2.64 -11.13 -3.81
C ILE A 34 3.75 -11.34 -4.86
N VAL A 35 3.74 -12.47 -5.58
CA VAL A 35 4.75 -12.77 -6.60
C VAL A 35 4.61 -11.80 -7.78
N ALA A 36 3.40 -11.64 -8.29
CA ALA A 36 3.10 -10.71 -9.38
C ALA A 36 3.35 -9.25 -8.97
N TYR A 37 3.00 -8.89 -7.74
CA TYR A 37 3.24 -7.57 -7.17
C TYR A 37 4.73 -7.23 -7.13
N LYS A 38 5.56 -8.14 -6.61
CA LYS A 38 7.02 -7.97 -6.60
C LYS A 38 7.59 -7.92 -8.00
N ALA A 39 7.11 -8.74 -8.93
CA ALA A 39 7.55 -8.74 -10.31
C ALA A 39 7.25 -7.39 -11.00
N LEU A 40 6.08 -6.81 -10.76
CA LEU A 40 5.71 -5.50 -11.30
C LEU A 40 6.73 -4.41 -10.90
N TYR A 41 7.05 -4.33 -9.61
CA TYR A 41 7.98 -3.31 -9.11
C TYR A 41 9.45 -3.63 -9.43
N THR A 42 9.83 -4.88 -9.51
CA THR A 42 11.13 -5.29 -10.06
C THR A 42 11.31 -4.79 -11.49
N ASN A 43 10.28 -4.93 -12.32
CA ASN A 43 10.31 -4.45 -13.71
C ASN A 43 10.40 -2.92 -13.78
N LYS A 44 9.66 -2.20 -12.93
CA LYS A 44 9.75 -0.73 -12.87
C LYS A 44 11.15 -0.25 -12.46
N ILE A 45 11.77 -0.93 -11.51
CA ILE A 45 13.17 -0.66 -11.11
C ILE A 45 14.13 -0.89 -12.27
N ALA A 46 13.99 -2.02 -12.97
CA ALA A 46 14.83 -2.34 -14.11
C ALA A 46 14.67 -1.33 -15.25
N GLN A 47 13.44 -0.91 -15.55
CA GLN A 47 13.17 0.12 -16.57
C GLN A 47 13.80 1.46 -16.19
N ALA A 48 13.69 1.89 -14.94
CA ALA A 48 14.29 3.12 -14.46
C ALA A 48 15.82 3.09 -14.67
N ARG A 49 16.47 2.00 -14.28
CA ARG A 49 17.92 1.81 -14.45
C ARG A 49 18.33 1.78 -15.92
N ALA A 50 17.55 1.12 -16.77
CA ALA A 50 17.81 1.11 -18.21
C ALA A 50 17.72 2.50 -18.84
N CYS A 51 16.94 3.40 -18.27
CA CYS A 51 16.86 4.81 -18.68
C CYS A 51 17.89 5.72 -17.99
N GLY A 52 18.84 5.14 -17.24
CA GLY A 52 19.85 5.90 -16.51
C GLY A 52 19.32 6.66 -15.29
N GLN A 53 18.16 6.26 -14.77
CA GLN A 53 17.56 6.85 -13.57
C GLN A 53 17.89 6.00 -12.34
N GLU A 54 17.99 6.65 -11.19
CA GLU A 54 18.11 5.98 -9.90
C GLU A 54 16.72 5.80 -9.29
N PRO A 55 16.20 4.57 -9.22
CA PRO A 55 14.89 4.34 -8.63
C PRO A 55 14.93 4.43 -7.10
N VAL A 56 13.90 5.02 -6.53
CA VAL A 56 13.65 5.06 -5.10
C VAL A 56 12.22 4.59 -4.87
N LEU A 57 12.05 3.53 -4.09
CA LEU A 57 10.73 3.04 -3.69
C LEU A 57 10.18 3.88 -2.52
N VAL A 58 8.87 3.91 -2.43
CA VAL A 58 8.15 4.49 -1.29
C VAL A 58 7.30 3.39 -0.67
N SER A 59 7.28 3.30 0.65
CA SER A 59 6.39 2.36 1.35
C SER A 59 4.93 2.75 1.20
N LEU A 60 4.01 1.82 1.51
CA LEU A 60 2.58 2.08 1.42
C LEU A 60 2.10 2.99 2.56
N PRO A 61 1.13 3.88 2.32
CA PRO A 61 0.41 4.53 3.39
C PRO A 61 -0.27 3.52 4.32
N ILE A 62 -0.61 3.97 5.52
CA ILE A 62 -1.45 3.20 6.44
C ILE A 62 -2.85 3.02 5.87
N MET A 63 -3.61 2.09 6.44
CA MET A 63 -5.04 1.95 6.18
C MET A 63 -5.82 1.88 7.49
N ASP A 64 -7.09 2.27 7.43
CA ASP A 64 -8.08 2.05 8.47
C ASP A 64 -8.99 0.89 8.03
N GLU A 65 -8.85 -0.25 8.64
CA GLU A 65 -9.54 -1.47 8.24
C GLU A 65 -11.05 -1.40 8.39
N ASP A 66 -11.55 -0.70 9.39
CA ASP A 66 -13.00 -0.59 9.62
C ASP A 66 -13.66 0.32 8.59
N ARG A 67 -13.04 1.45 8.28
CA ARG A 67 -13.51 2.33 7.19
C ARG A 67 -13.42 1.64 5.84
N TYR A 68 -12.33 0.94 5.58
CA TYR A 68 -12.15 0.23 4.32
C TYR A 68 -13.17 -0.92 4.18
N PHE A 69 -13.42 -1.67 5.25
CA PHE A 69 -14.46 -2.69 5.26
C PHE A 69 -15.84 -2.09 4.96
N ALA A 70 -16.19 -0.98 5.60
CA ALA A 70 -17.45 -0.28 5.32
C ALA A 70 -17.54 0.17 3.85
N PHE A 71 -16.42 0.63 3.28
CA PHE A 71 -16.34 1.06 1.89
C PHE A 71 -16.52 -0.10 0.91
N ILE A 72 -15.80 -1.21 1.07
CA ILE A 72 -15.88 -2.36 0.15
C ILE A 72 -17.21 -3.11 0.26
N THR A 73 -17.92 -2.98 1.38
CA THR A 73 -19.22 -3.62 1.61
C THR A 73 -20.40 -2.67 1.44
N ARG A 74 -20.16 -1.42 0.99
CA ARG A 74 -21.23 -0.47 0.73
C ARG A 74 -22.20 -1.02 -0.31
N GLY A 75 -23.48 -0.85 -0.11
CA GLY A 75 -24.52 -1.35 -1.01
C GLY A 75 -24.77 -2.86 -0.94
N MET A 76 -24.00 -3.60 -0.13
CA MET A 76 -24.21 -5.02 0.08
C MET A 76 -25.35 -5.28 1.09
N THR A 77 -26.02 -6.43 0.93
CA THR A 77 -26.96 -6.92 1.92
C THR A 77 -26.24 -7.30 3.23
N MET A 78 -27.00 -7.46 4.31
CA MET A 78 -26.43 -7.93 5.58
C MET A 78 -25.76 -9.29 5.43
N GLN A 79 -26.34 -10.21 4.65
CA GLN A 79 -25.77 -11.53 4.43
C GLN A 79 -24.47 -11.44 3.63
N GLN A 80 -24.41 -10.62 2.61
CA GLN A 80 -23.20 -10.40 1.82
C GLN A 80 -22.06 -9.82 2.68
N ARG A 81 -22.36 -8.86 3.55
CA ARG A 81 -21.37 -8.31 4.51
C ARG A 81 -20.84 -9.38 5.46
N LYS A 82 -21.74 -10.22 6.01
CA LYS A 82 -21.35 -11.36 6.86
C LYS A 82 -20.44 -12.34 6.11
N ASN A 83 -20.72 -12.58 4.84
CA ASN A 83 -19.90 -13.46 3.99
C ASN A 83 -18.50 -12.90 3.78
N VAL A 84 -18.36 -11.60 3.52
CA VAL A 84 -17.04 -10.96 3.42
C VAL A 84 -16.29 -11.06 4.75
N LEU A 85 -16.97 -10.77 5.86
CA LEU A 85 -16.37 -10.87 7.19
C LEU A 85 -15.96 -12.31 7.52
N TYR A 86 -16.78 -13.29 7.16
CA TYR A 86 -16.46 -14.71 7.30
C TYR A 86 -15.17 -15.07 6.52
N TRP A 87 -15.06 -14.61 5.26
CA TRP A 87 -13.87 -14.82 4.43
C TRP A 87 -12.62 -14.20 5.06
N LEU A 88 -12.77 -13.07 5.75
CA LEU A 88 -11.69 -12.41 6.49
C LEU A 88 -11.36 -13.12 7.83
N GLY A 89 -12.00 -14.24 8.15
CA GLY A 89 -11.80 -14.93 9.43
C GLY A 89 -12.55 -14.31 10.61
N GLY A 90 -13.59 -13.52 10.33
CA GLY A 90 -14.45 -12.88 11.33
C GLY A 90 -13.93 -11.55 11.87
N LYS A 91 -12.83 -11.02 11.32
CA LYS A 91 -12.21 -9.76 11.78
C LYS A 91 -11.78 -8.88 10.62
N THR A 92 -12.14 -7.59 10.68
CA THR A 92 -11.70 -6.58 9.71
C THR A 92 -10.20 -6.36 9.73
N GLU A 93 -9.56 -6.60 10.85
CA GLU A 93 -8.11 -6.55 11.06
C GLU A 93 -7.33 -7.36 10.02
N ARG A 94 -7.94 -8.42 9.45
CA ARG A 94 -7.31 -9.19 8.37
C ARG A 94 -6.97 -8.35 7.15
N LEU A 95 -7.79 -7.33 6.83
CA LEU A 95 -7.51 -6.39 5.74
C LEU A 95 -6.19 -5.64 5.98
N ARG A 96 -6.00 -5.13 7.20
CA ARG A 96 -4.75 -4.46 7.58
C ARG A 96 -3.55 -5.41 7.48
N ASN A 97 -3.71 -6.66 7.91
CA ASN A 97 -2.63 -7.64 7.84
C ASN A 97 -2.24 -7.98 6.39
N ILE A 98 -3.21 -8.09 5.49
CA ILE A 98 -2.94 -8.30 4.06
C ILE A 98 -2.21 -7.08 3.49
N HIS A 99 -2.67 -5.87 3.79
CA HIS A 99 -2.01 -4.63 3.37
C HIS A 99 -0.57 -4.55 3.88
N ALA A 100 -0.35 -4.89 5.14
CA ALA A 100 0.98 -4.95 5.74
C ALA A 100 1.90 -5.95 5.03
N LEU A 101 1.36 -7.09 4.59
CA LEU A 101 2.14 -8.08 3.84
C LEU A 101 2.66 -7.52 2.51
N TYR A 102 1.84 -6.78 1.77
CA TYR A 102 2.28 -6.09 0.55
C TYR A 102 3.33 -5.03 0.86
N ASN A 103 3.15 -4.25 1.92
CA ASN A 103 4.12 -3.26 2.34
C ASN A 103 5.49 -3.89 2.69
N LEU A 104 5.48 -4.97 3.46
CA LEU A 104 6.71 -5.71 3.79
C LEU A 104 7.39 -6.30 2.54
N SER A 105 6.60 -6.71 1.54
CA SER A 105 7.16 -7.20 0.28
C SER A 105 7.97 -6.12 -0.45
N LEU A 106 7.58 -4.85 -0.34
CA LEU A 106 8.34 -3.73 -0.90
C LEU A 106 9.68 -3.52 -0.20
N PHE A 107 9.71 -3.62 1.14
CA PHE A 107 10.96 -3.54 1.90
C PHE A 107 11.91 -4.69 1.54
N ARG A 108 11.40 -5.90 1.39
CA ARG A 108 12.20 -7.04 0.93
C ARG A 108 12.72 -6.84 -0.48
N LEU A 109 11.89 -6.32 -1.37
CA LEU A 109 12.28 -6.02 -2.74
C LEU A 109 13.40 -4.96 -2.77
N ALA A 110 13.25 -3.89 -2.00
CA ALA A 110 14.27 -2.86 -1.89
C ALA A 110 15.63 -3.44 -1.45
N ALA A 111 15.61 -4.31 -0.43
CA ALA A 111 16.82 -4.97 0.05
C ALA A 111 17.46 -5.87 -1.01
N THR A 112 16.68 -6.68 -1.73
CA THR A 112 17.20 -7.62 -2.74
C THR A 112 17.66 -6.93 -4.03
N GLN A 113 17.05 -5.81 -4.39
CA GLN A 113 17.37 -5.03 -5.59
C GLN A 113 18.38 -3.90 -5.33
N CYS A 114 18.85 -3.75 -4.09
CA CYS A 114 19.72 -2.66 -3.67
C CYS A 114 19.15 -1.28 -4.06
N VAL A 115 17.89 -1.05 -3.73
CA VAL A 115 17.15 0.19 -3.98
C VAL A 115 16.82 0.84 -2.65
N HIS A 116 16.97 2.16 -2.58
CA HIS A 116 16.48 2.90 -1.41
C HIS A 116 14.96 2.83 -1.32
N ILE A 117 14.45 2.71 -0.10
CA ILE A 117 13.04 2.83 0.18
C ILE A 117 12.80 3.93 1.20
N ILE A 118 11.87 4.82 0.90
CA ILE A 118 11.42 5.86 1.80
C ILE A 118 10.24 5.32 2.59
N ASP A 119 10.41 5.22 3.90
CA ASP A 119 9.38 4.76 4.81
C ASP A 119 8.45 5.91 5.18
N ILE A 120 7.29 5.99 4.53
CA ILE A 120 6.21 6.91 4.89
C ILE A 120 5.22 6.28 5.86
N THR A 121 5.28 4.96 6.03
CA THR A 121 4.35 4.21 6.88
C THR A 121 4.58 4.52 8.36
N SER A 122 5.84 4.49 8.80
CA SER A 122 6.20 4.73 10.20
C SER A 122 5.75 6.11 10.71
N PRO A 123 6.06 7.24 10.04
CA PRO A 123 5.59 8.55 10.51
C PRO A 123 4.06 8.68 10.52
N MET A 124 3.37 7.98 9.61
CA MET A 124 1.90 7.94 9.63
C MET A 124 1.38 7.18 10.86
N LEU A 125 2.00 6.04 11.20
CA LEU A 125 1.65 5.25 12.40
C LEU A 125 1.95 6.00 13.70
N GLU A 126 2.99 6.82 13.72
CA GLU A 126 3.38 7.64 14.87
C GLU A 126 2.42 8.82 15.10
N CYS A 127 1.62 9.19 14.10
CA CYS A 127 0.66 10.26 14.22
C CYS A 127 -0.48 9.86 15.16
N THR A 128 -0.70 10.65 16.22
CA THR A 128 -1.75 10.35 17.21
C THR A 128 -3.17 10.50 16.67
N ARG A 129 -3.30 11.21 15.55
CA ARG A 129 -4.58 11.40 14.84
C ARG A 129 -4.52 10.81 13.45
N TYR A 130 -4.04 9.57 13.36
CA TYR A 130 -3.84 8.89 12.08
C TYR A 130 -5.14 8.79 11.25
N GLU A 131 -6.30 8.75 11.89
CA GLU A 131 -7.59 8.71 11.22
C GLU A 131 -7.86 9.95 10.34
N GLN A 132 -7.20 11.08 10.61
CA GLN A 132 -7.28 12.31 9.81
C GLN A 132 -6.40 12.26 8.56
N LEU A 133 -5.50 11.30 8.47
CA LEU A 133 -4.58 11.15 7.34
C LEU A 133 -5.24 10.45 6.14
N LEU A 134 -6.42 9.86 6.35
CA LEU A 134 -7.14 9.09 5.35
C LEU A 134 -8.52 9.69 5.06
N GLU A 135 -8.99 9.48 3.83
CA GLU A 135 -10.36 9.76 3.45
C GLU A 135 -11.34 8.75 4.08
N THR A 136 -12.63 8.92 3.82
CA THR A 136 -13.69 8.07 4.39
C THR A 136 -13.61 6.61 3.95
N ASP A 137 -12.94 6.32 2.84
CA ASP A 137 -12.74 4.96 2.36
C ASP A 137 -11.67 4.17 3.15
N GLY A 138 -10.95 4.84 4.04
CA GLY A 138 -9.95 4.20 4.90
C GLY A 138 -8.63 3.82 4.21
N ILE A 139 -8.42 4.18 2.96
CA ILE A 139 -7.20 3.82 2.21
C ILE A 139 -6.62 4.97 1.40
N THR A 140 -7.44 5.89 0.91
CA THR A 140 -6.98 7.06 0.17
C THR A 140 -6.49 8.13 1.13
N LEU A 141 -5.35 8.75 0.81
CA LEU A 141 -4.81 9.86 1.61
C LEU A 141 -5.73 11.08 1.58
N SER A 142 -6.00 11.66 2.75
CA SER A 142 -6.62 12.98 2.86
C SER A 142 -5.61 14.07 2.47
N LYS A 143 -6.05 15.32 2.40
CA LYS A 143 -5.13 16.45 2.21
C LYS A 143 -4.05 16.50 3.29
N THR A 144 -4.43 16.26 4.54
CA THR A 144 -3.48 16.20 5.67
C THR A 144 -2.50 15.04 5.52
N GLY A 145 -2.98 13.86 5.12
CA GLY A 145 -2.15 12.69 4.85
C GLY A 145 -1.18 12.93 3.69
N GLN A 146 -1.65 13.53 2.60
CA GLN A 146 -0.81 13.85 1.45
C GLN A 146 0.28 14.88 1.82
N ALA A 147 -0.06 15.89 2.63
CA ALA A 147 0.92 16.86 3.10
C ALA A 147 2.02 16.22 3.96
N LEU A 148 1.66 15.28 4.84
CA LEU A 148 2.64 14.52 5.63
C LEU A 148 3.56 13.70 4.72
N VAL A 149 3.02 12.99 3.75
CA VAL A 149 3.79 12.19 2.80
C VAL A 149 4.72 13.06 1.97
N ASP A 150 4.25 14.18 1.44
CA ASP A 150 5.05 15.11 0.65
C ASP A 150 6.23 15.68 1.46
N ASP A 151 6.00 16.02 2.72
CA ASP A 151 7.02 16.53 3.63
C ASP A 151 8.09 15.46 3.93
N GLU A 152 7.68 14.23 4.23
CA GLU A 152 8.60 13.10 4.43
C GLU A 152 9.43 12.80 3.18
N LEU A 153 8.80 12.79 2.01
CA LEU A 153 9.49 12.57 0.74
C LEU A 153 10.55 13.65 0.49
N ALA A 154 10.20 14.92 0.68
CA ALA A 154 11.14 16.02 0.49
C ALA A 154 12.33 15.92 1.46
N THR A 155 12.07 15.63 2.73
CA THR A 155 13.11 15.51 3.77
C THR A 155 14.07 14.36 3.49
N LEU A 156 13.54 13.18 3.19
CA LEU A 156 14.35 11.98 3.00
C LEU A 156 15.09 11.98 1.67
N LEU A 157 14.50 12.53 0.62
CA LEU A 157 15.21 12.72 -0.68
C LEU A 157 16.39 13.68 -0.54
N SER A 158 16.24 14.75 0.23
CA SER A 158 17.35 15.67 0.50
C SER A 158 18.50 14.97 1.21
N ARG A 159 18.20 14.09 2.18
CA ARG A 159 19.22 13.28 2.86
C ARG A 159 19.93 12.30 1.93
N LEU A 160 19.19 11.62 1.05
CA LEU A 160 19.78 10.69 0.06
C LEU A 160 20.71 11.42 -0.91
N ARG A 161 20.36 12.61 -1.36
CA ARG A 161 21.22 13.45 -2.22
C ARG A 161 22.50 13.85 -1.52
N LEU A 162 22.45 14.19 -0.24
CA LEU A 162 23.64 14.53 0.56
C LEU A 162 24.57 13.33 0.73
N LEU A 163 24.02 12.11 0.84
CA LEU A 163 24.82 10.89 0.94
C LEU A 163 25.47 10.47 -0.39
N ALA A 164 24.87 10.87 -1.52
CA ALA A 164 25.37 10.56 -2.86
C ALA A 164 26.43 11.57 -3.38
N SER A 165 26.57 12.72 -2.70
CA SER A 165 27.56 13.75 -3.03
C SER A 165 28.87 13.53 -2.25
#